data_016e75e119c6ed64aca95d03c6c04580
#
_entry.id   016e75e119c6ed64aca95d03c6c04580
#
_cell.length_a   1.000
_cell.length_b   1.000
_cell.length_c   1.000
_cell.angle_alpha   90.00
_cell.angle_beta   90.00
_cell.angle_gamma   90.00
#
_symmetry.space_group_name_H-M   'P 1'
#
loop_
_entity.id
_entity.type
_entity.pdbx_description
1 polymer ?
#
loop_
_entity_poly.entity_id
_entity_poly.type
_entity_poly.pdbx_seq_one_letter_code
_entity_poly.pdbx_strand_id
1 'polypeptide(L)'
;MKKFGIIALLCCFATLLFAEVNEEAVALLDKTSNLYKQSTGTEMSLKISIDDAQTGQQTSVNGNLKTRDKRFVLSTSFATMNFDGTNLYIYQPDVNEITISSPAESEISDMDPTQIMSMYSEGYQIPKPEYSTENGKKIAIVSLYPEDKAEDFHRLSLKIDLSNYCPLQITTYGKNGMTNTIDILKIDTNKNFSEKELIFDLKKYPKAQIIDIR
;
A
#
# COMPACT_ATOMS: atom_id res chain seq x y z
N MET A 1 -33.93 -42.32 -51.85
CA MET A 1 -33.93 -40.95 -51.26
C MET A 1 -32.99 -40.96 -50.04
N LYS A 2 -31.76 -40.45 -50.18
CA LYS A 2 -30.74 -40.41 -49.08
C LYS A 2 -30.82 -39.06 -48.39
N LYS A 3 -31.11 -39.06 -47.07
CA LYS A 3 -31.11 -37.86 -46.23
C LYS A 3 -29.69 -37.65 -45.72
N PHE A 4 -29.04 -36.60 -46.17
CA PHE A 4 -27.78 -36.11 -45.61
C PHE A 4 -28.10 -35.31 -44.34
N GLY A 5 -27.63 -35.76 -43.19
CA GLY A 5 -27.67 -35.02 -41.95
C GLY A 5 -26.42 -34.14 -41.85
N ILE A 6 -26.62 -32.84 -41.83
CA ILE A 6 -25.54 -31.85 -41.54
C ILE A 6 -25.33 -31.82 -40.04
N ILE A 7 -24.19 -32.35 -39.59
CA ILE A 7 -23.71 -32.19 -38.22
C ILE A 7 -23.01 -30.82 -38.18
N ALA A 8 -23.69 -29.83 -37.58
CA ALA A 8 -23.06 -28.53 -37.23
C ALA A 8 -22.11 -28.73 -36.04
N LEU A 9 -20.82 -28.71 -36.31
CA LEU A 9 -19.77 -28.72 -35.29
C LEU A 9 -19.73 -27.36 -34.63
N LEU A 10 -20.37 -27.24 -33.45
CA LEU A 10 -20.33 -26.02 -32.61
C LEU A 10 -18.95 -25.98 -31.92
N CYS A 11 -17.98 -25.28 -32.51
CA CYS A 11 -16.71 -24.94 -31.85
C CYS A 11 -17.01 -23.94 -30.73
N CYS A 12 -17.16 -24.41 -29.48
CA CYS A 12 -17.04 -23.56 -28.29
C CYS A 12 -15.62 -23.05 -28.22
N PHE A 13 -15.40 -21.82 -28.68
CA PHE A 13 -14.22 -21.05 -28.31
C PHE A 13 -14.37 -20.70 -26.82
N ALA A 14 -13.79 -21.54 -25.96
CA ALA A 14 -13.50 -21.12 -24.59
C ALA A 14 -12.44 -20.03 -24.68
N THR A 15 -12.85 -18.76 -24.64
CA THR A 15 -11.94 -17.66 -24.37
C THR A 15 -11.38 -17.88 -22.97
N LEU A 16 -10.13 -18.31 -22.89
CA LEU A 16 -9.36 -18.26 -21.65
C LEU A 16 -9.32 -16.78 -21.28
N LEU A 17 -10.07 -16.41 -20.27
CA LEU A 17 -9.93 -15.13 -19.58
C LEU A 17 -8.57 -15.20 -18.87
N PHE A 18 -7.51 -14.82 -19.57
CA PHE A 18 -6.27 -14.51 -18.91
C PHE A 18 -6.51 -13.30 -18.00
N ALA A 19 -6.02 -13.38 -16.78
CA ALA A 19 -5.94 -12.21 -15.89
C ALA A 19 -5.34 -11.05 -16.68
N GLU A 20 -6.11 -10.00 -16.90
CA GLU A 20 -5.68 -8.90 -17.77
C GLU A 20 -4.75 -8.00 -16.95
N VAL A 21 -3.46 -8.03 -17.31
CA VAL A 21 -2.48 -7.06 -16.82
C VAL A 21 -2.31 -5.99 -17.90
N ASN A 22 -2.81 -4.80 -17.65
CA ASN A 22 -2.75 -3.70 -18.60
C ASN A 22 -1.38 -3.02 -18.57
N GLU A 23 -0.68 -2.99 -19.71
CA GLU A 23 0.69 -2.43 -19.83
C GLU A 23 0.74 -0.94 -19.45
N GLU A 24 -0.30 -0.15 -19.76
CA GLU A 24 -0.35 1.27 -19.42
C GLU A 24 -0.42 1.47 -17.90
N ALA A 25 -1.21 0.65 -17.21
CA ALA A 25 -1.30 0.66 -15.75
C ALA A 25 0.04 0.29 -15.11
N VAL A 26 0.68 -0.77 -15.59
CA VAL A 26 2.02 -1.19 -15.12
C VAL A 26 3.04 -0.09 -15.33
N ALA A 27 3.05 0.56 -16.51
CA ALA A 27 3.97 1.66 -16.77
C ALA A 27 3.78 2.86 -15.81
N LEU A 28 2.56 3.13 -15.36
CA LEU A 28 2.28 4.16 -14.34
C LEU A 28 2.82 3.75 -12.97
N LEU A 29 2.58 2.49 -12.57
CA LEU A 29 3.08 1.93 -11.31
C LEU A 29 4.61 1.90 -11.28
N ASP A 30 5.26 1.51 -12.39
CA ASP A 30 6.72 1.55 -12.54
C ASP A 30 7.29 2.95 -12.36
N LYS A 31 6.70 3.96 -12.99
CA LYS A 31 7.13 5.35 -12.82
C LYS A 31 7.00 5.81 -11.38
N THR A 32 5.88 5.49 -10.72
CA THR A 32 5.65 5.81 -9.32
C THR A 32 6.65 5.09 -8.41
N SER A 33 6.84 3.78 -8.58
CA SER A 33 7.80 2.97 -7.82
C SER A 33 9.25 3.47 -7.98
N ASN A 34 9.63 3.89 -9.18
CA ASN A 34 10.99 4.39 -9.45
C ASN A 34 11.32 5.69 -8.71
N LEU A 35 10.33 6.51 -8.34
CA LEU A 35 10.55 7.69 -7.49
C LEU A 35 11.14 7.30 -6.13
N TYR A 36 10.75 6.15 -5.58
CA TYR A 36 11.21 5.66 -4.28
C TYR A 36 12.49 4.85 -4.41
N LYS A 37 12.61 4.01 -5.43
CA LYS A 37 13.81 3.20 -5.67
C LYS A 37 15.08 4.04 -5.89
N GLN A 38 14.90 5.25 -6.44
CA GLN A 38 16.01 6.21 -6.67
C GLN A 38 16.19 7.21 -5.53
N SER A 39 15.35 7.14 -4.51
CA SER A 39 15.36 8.05 -3.38
C SER A 39 16.52 7.78 -2.42
N THR A 40 17.17 8.84 -1.93
CA THR A 40 18.13 8.75 -0.81
C THR A 40 17.44 8.59 0.54
N GLY A 41 16.16 8.89 0.60
CA GLY A 41 15.23 8.77 1.71
C GLY A 41 13.97 9.56 1.40
N THR A 42 12.83 9.09 1.88
CA THR A 42 11.52 9.69 1.63
C THR A 42 10.86 10.11 2.95
N GLU A 43 10.34 11.32 2.98
CA GLU A 43 9.48 11.81 4.06
C GLU A 43 8.09 12.12 3.49
N MET A 44 7.05 11.61 4.15
CA MET A 44 5.65 11.86 3.79
C MET A 44 4.85 12.37 4.97
N SER A 45 4.01 13.37 4.72
CA SER A 45 2.90 13.70 5.62
C SER A 45 1.65 13.00 5.10
N LEU A 46 0.98 12.24 5.97
CA LEU A 46 -0.12 11.36 5.62
C LEU A 46 -1.37 11.74 6.41
N LYS A 47 -2.54 11.45 5.84
CA LYS A 47 -3.78 11.28 6.58
C LYS A 47 -4.25 9.85 6.35
N ILE A 48 -4.35 9.09 7.43
CA ILE A 48 -4.81 7.69 7.42
C ILE A 48 -6.25 7.68 7.89
N SER A 49 -7.15 7.13 7.09
CA SER A 49 -8.58 7.04 7.40
C SER A 49 -9.04 5.59 7.31
N ILE A 50 -9.92 5.20 8.22
CA ILE A 50 -10.55 3.89 8.27
C ILE A 50 -12.05 4.11 8.30
N ASP A 51 -12.75 3.57 7.31
CA ASP A 51 -14.20 3.59 7.18
C ASP A 51 -14.73 2.17 7.36
N ASP A 52 -15.59 1.96 8.33
CA ASP A 52 -16.26 0.68 8.57
C ASP A 52 -17.70 0.75 8.04
N ALA A 53 -17.95 0.09 6.91
CA ALA A 53 -19.25 0.06 6.27
C ALA A 53 -20.32 -0.70 7.09
N GLN A 54 -19.92 -1.57 8.04
CA GLN A 54 -20.86 -2.33 8.87
C GLN A 54 -21.41 -1.49 10.02
N THR A 55 -20.55 -0.67 10.63
CA THR A 55 -20.92 0.18 11.78
C THR A 55 -21.19 1.63 11.40
N GLY A 56 -20.75 2.06 10.22
CA GLY A 56 -20.76 3.46 9.77
C GLY A 56 -19.73 4.32 10.50
N GLN A 57 -18.80 3.73 11.25
CA GLN A 57 -17.76 4.47 11.96
C GLN A 57 -16.67 4.91 10.98
N GLN A 58 -16.24 6.16 11.16
CA GLN A 58 -15.10 6.73 10.44
C GLN A 58 -14.08 7.24 11.44
N THR A 59 -12.83 6.84 11.26
CA THR A 59 -11.71 7.28 12.09
C THR A 59 -10.61 7.81 11.17
N SER A 60 -9.96 8.89 11.59
CA SER A 60 -8.79 9.38 10.84
C SER A 60 -7.71 9.92 11.77
N VAL A 61 -6.47 9.79 11.33
CA VAL A 61 -5.29 10.29 12.05
C VAL A 61 -4.28 10.84 11.03
N ASN A 62 -3.60 11.91 11.42
CA ASN A 62 -2.45 12.39 10.68
C ASN A 62 -1.20 11.60 11.07
N GLY A 63 -0.34 11.33 10.10
CA GLY A 63 0.91 10.63 10.29
C GLY A 63 2.07 11.31 9.57
N ASN A 64 3.27 11.01 10.03
CA ASN A 64 4.51 11.33 9.34
C ASN A 64 5.28 10.02 9.14
N LEU A 65 5.61 9.71 7.90
CA LEU A 65 6.41 8.55 7.52
C LEU A 65 7.79 9.03 7.06
N LYS A 66 8.82 8.44 7.63
CA LYS A 66 10.21 8.53 7.16
C LYS A 66 10.65 7.14 6.73
N THR A 67 11.20 7.01 5.54
CA THR A 67 11.71 5.72 5.04
C THR A 67 13.01 5.88 4.29
N ARG A 68 13.92 4.92 4.44
CA ARG A 68 15.17 4.77 3.70
C ARG A 68 15.60 3.31 3.69
N ASP A 69 15.90 2.80 2.51
CA ASP A 69 16.18 1.39 2.27
C ASP A 69 14.97 0.51 2.72
N LYS A 70 15.19 -0.41 3.63
CA LYS A 70 14.12 -1.23 4.23
C LYS A 70 13.63 -0.68 5.58
N ARG A 71 14.13 0.45 6.07
CA ARG A 71 13.82 1.02 7.38
C ARG A 71 12.77 2.09 7.27
N PHE A 72 11.87 2.14 8.24
CA PHE A 72 10.89 3.21 8.31
C PHE A 72 10.55 3.63 9.75
N VAL A 73 10.04 4.84 9.88
CA VAL A 73 9.40 5.36 11.09
C VAL A 73 8.09 6.00 10.69
N LEU A 74 6.98 5.40 11.12
CA LEU A 74 5.65 5.97 11.00
C LEU A 74 5.22 6.49 12.37
N SER A 75 5.00 7.79 12.48
CA SER A 75 4.53 8.45 13.71
C SER A 75 3.14 9.00 13.52
N THR A 76 2.23 8.64 14.43
CA THR A 76 0.87 9.16 14.53
C THR A 76 0.61 9.65 15.96
N SER A 77 -0.59 10.16 16.25
CA SER A 77 -0.97 10.48 17.65
C SER A 77 -1.19 9.24 18.51
N PHE A 78 -1.48 8.07 17.93
CA PHE A 78 -1.81 6.84 18.66
C PHE A 78 -0.61 5.91 18.84
N ALA A 79 0.33 5.93 17.90
CA ALA A 79 1.50 5.05 17.95
C ALA A 79 2.67 5.62 17.15
N THR A 80 3.87 5.19 17.54
CA THR A 80 5.06 5.29 16.70
C THR A 80 5.52 3.87 16.36
N MET A 81 5.56 3.57 15.06
CA MET A 81 6.08 2.32 14.53
C MET A 81 7.45 2.59 13.94
N ASN A 82 8.44 1.82 14.33
CA ASN A 82 9.79 1.92 13.79
C ASN A 82 10.29 0.52 13.41
N PHE A 83 10.62 0.36 12.16
CA PHE A 83 11.29 -0.83 11.66
C PHE A 83 12.76 -0.49 11.34
N ASP A 84 13.69 -1.13 12.02
CA ASP A 84 15.14 -0.85 11.91
C ASP A 84 15.84 -1.70 10.82
N GLY A 85 15.07 -2.50 10.09
CA GLY A 85 15.55 -3.45 9.09
C GLY A 85 15.58 -4.90 9.60
N THR A 86 15.30 -5.13 10.89
CA THR A 86 15.25 -6.46 11.52
C THR A 86 14.09 -6.55 12.51
N ASN A 87 13.95 -5.56 13.39
CA ASN A 87 12.95 -5.54 14.43
C ASN A 87 11.95 -4.40 14.19
N LEU A 88 10.70 -4.66 14.52
CA LEU A 88 9.64 -3.68 14.58
C LEU A 88 9.39 -3.29 16.05
N TYR A 89 9.48 -2.01 16.33
CA TYR A 89 9.17 -1.39 17.61
C TYR A 89 7.87 -0.60 17.45
N ILE A 90 6.87 -0.89 18.30
CA ILE A 90 5.60 -0.17 18.33
C ILE A 90 5.45 0.46 19.71
N TYR A 91 5.57 1.78 19.77
CA TYR A 91 5.30 2.53 21.01
C TYR A 91 3.88 3.08 20.99
N GLN A 92 3.10 2.75 22.02
CA GLN A 92 1.74 3.24 22.25
C GLN A 92 1.76 4.18 23.46
N PRO A 93 1.62 5.51 23.25
CA PRO A 93 1.73 6.50 24.34
C PRO A 93 0.62 6.38 25.37
N ASP A 94 -0.61 6.04 24.97
CA ASP A 94 -1.77 5.98 25.85
C ASP A 94 -1.63 4.94 26.97
N VAL A 95 -0.97 3.83 26.67
CA VAL A 95 -0.69 2.75 27.64
C VAL A 95 0.77 2.74 28.08
N ASN A 96 1.59 3.61 27.51
CA ASN A 96 3.03 3.71 27.74
C ASN A 96 3.74 2.34 27.61
N GLU A 97 3.49 1.69 26.48
CA GLU A 97 3.98 0.33 26.17
C GLU A 97 4.81 0.33 24.87
N ILE A 98 5.83 -0.51 24.85
CA ILE A 98 6.65 -0.77 23.66
C ILE A 98 6.59 -2.26 23.38
N THR A 99 6.00 -2.64 22.24
CA THR A 99 6.08 -3.99 21.71
C THR A 99 7.28 -4.09 20.77
N ILE A 100 8.07 -5.18 20.93
CA ILE A 100 9.22 -5.49 20.06
C ILE A 100 8.96 -6.85 19.42
N SER A 101 9.00 -6.90 18.09
CA SER A 101 8.83 -8.12 17.30
C SER A 101 9.86 -8.22 16.18
N SER A 102 10.01 -9.40 15.59
CA SER A 102 10.80 -9.65 14.37
C SER A 102 9.84 -10.18 13.30
N PRO A 103 9.09 -9.31 12.63
CA PRO A 103 8.08 -9.72 11.66
C PRO A 103 8.70 -10.33 10.41
N ALA A 104 7.92 -11.15 9.69
CA ALA A 104 8.29 -11.64 8.37
C ALA A 104 8.34 -10.48 7.35
N GLU A 105 9.08 -10.66 6.26
CA GLU A 105 9.23 -9.62 5.23
C GLU A 105 7.88 -9.25 4.58
N SER A 106 6.96 -10.21 4.43
CA SER A 106 5.60 -9.97 3.95
C SER A 106 4.79 -9.04 4.86
N GLU A 107 4.88 -9.23 6.18
CA GLU A 107 4.18 -8.39 7.16
C GLU A 107 4.70 -6.94 7.15
N ILE A 108 6.00 -6.75 6.91
CA ILE A 108 6.60 -5.42 6.79
C ILE A 108 6.17 -4.73 5.50
N SER A 109 6.06 -5.48 4.40
CA SER A 109 5.60 -4.93 3.12
C SER A 109 4.20 -4.34 3.22
N ASP A 110 3.33 -4.91 4.02
CA ASP A 110 1.97 -4.42 4.25
C ASP A 110 1.92 -3.14 5.09
N MET A 111 2.96 -2.88 5.89
CA MET A 111 3.05 -1.72 6.79
C MET A 111 3.74 -0.51 6.16
N ASP A 112 4.54 -0.70 5.11
CA ASP A 112 5.26 0.37 4.41
C ASP A 112 4.51 0.78 3.14
N PRO A 113 3.86 1.95 3.10
CA PRO A 113 3.14 2.43 1.91
C PRO A 113 4.01 2.52 0.65
N THR A 114 5.34 2.63 0.80
CA THR A 114 6.26 2.64 -0.36
C THR A 114 6.44 1.26 -0.97
N GLN A 115 6.31 0.21 -0.18
CA GLN A 115 6.35 -1.18 -0.65
C GLN A 115 5.09 -1.55 -1.44
N ILE A 116 3.92 -1.07 -1.01
CA ILE A 116 2.65 -1.27 -1.71
C ILE A 116 2.78 -0.87 -3.19
N MET A 117 3.55 0.18 -3.48
CA MET A 117 3.78 0.66 -4.85
C MET A 117 4.71 -0.22 -5.70
N SER A 118 5.29 -1.27 -5.13
CA SER A 118 6.14 -2.25 -5.82
C SER A 118 5.57 -3.67 -5.83
N MET A 119 4.47 -3.93 -5.10
CA MET A 119 3.86 -5.27 -4.96
C MET A 119 3.12 -5.77 -6.21
N TYR A 120 2.89 -4.91 -7.20
CA TYR A 120 2.06 -5.20 -8.38
C TYR A 120 2.72 -6.14 -9.41
N SER A 121 3.96 -6.55 -9.20
CA SER A 121 4.72 -7.32 -10.21
C SER A 121 4.13 -8.71 -10.48
N GLU A 122 3.47 -9.33 -9.50
CA GLU A 122 2.85 -10.65 -9.63
C GLU A 122 1.62 -10.77 -8.72
N GLY A 123 0.66 -11.60 -9.12
CA GLY A 123 -0.49 -11.96 -8.28
C GLY A 123 -1.66 -10.98 -8.31
N TYR A 124 -1.69 -10.06 -9.27
CA TYR A 124 -2.80 -9.10 -9.42
C TYR A 124 -3.33 -9.05 -10.85
N GLN A 125 -4.64 -8.94 -10.97
CA GLN A 125 -5.29 -8.44 -12.18
C GLN A 125 -5.25 -6.91 -12.13
N ILE A 126 -4.78 -6.29 -13.21
CA ILE A 126 -4.58 -4.86 -13.31
C ILE A 126 -5.28 -4.35 -14.56
N PRO A 127 -6.53 -3.89 -14.47
CA PRO A 127 -7.27 -3.38 -15.62
C PRO A 127 -6.69 -2.04 -16.09
N LYS A 128 -7.22 -1.56 -17.21
CA LYS A 128 -6.87 -0.25 -17.74
C LYS A 128 -7.10 0.86 -16.71
N PRO A 129 -6.18 1.84 -16.58
CA PRO A 129 -6.35 2.96 -15.65
C PRO A 129 -7.57 3.80 -15.99
N GLU A 130 -8.21 4.33 -14.97
CA GLU A 130 -9.20 5.38 -15.08
C GLU A 130 -8.51 6.74 -15.00
N TYR A 131 -9.04 7.74 -15.72
CA TYR A 131 -8.48 9.09 -15.74
C TYR A 131 -9.51 10.11 -15.26
N SER A 132 -9.05 11.04 -14.44
CA SER A 132 -9.87 12.18 -13.97
C SER A 132 -9.05 13.46 -13.91
N THR A 133 -9.75 14.57 -13.65
CA THR A 133 -9.11 15.83 -13.30
C THR A 133 -9.67 16.30 -11.97
N GLU A 134 -8.81 16.40 -10.96
CA GLU A 134 -9.17 16.83 -9.61
C GLU A 134 -8.31 18.06 -9.24
N ASN A 135 -8.95 19.16 -8.84
CA ASN A 135 -8.24 20.40 -8.46
C ASN A 135 -7.24 20.90 -9.52
N GLY A 136 -7.58 20.74 -10.80
CA GLY A 136 -6.71 21.13 -11.93
C GLY A 136 -5.55 20.18 -12.26
N LYS A 137 -5.41 19.09 -11.53
CA LYS A 137 -4.42 18.04 -11.77
C LYS A 137 -5.02 16.91 -12.57
N LYS A 138 -4.28 16.41 -13.56
CA LYS A 138 -4.62 15.17 -14.27
C LYS A 138 -4.20 14.00 -13.42
N ILE A 139 -5.11 13.08 -13.15
CA ILE A 139 -4.95 11.95 -12.23
C ILE A 139 -5.22 10.66 -12.99
N ALA A 140 -4.38 9.66 -12.77
CA ALA A 140 -4.68 8.27 -13.09
C ALA A 140 -5.08 7.52 -11.82
N ILE A 141 -6.10 6.66 -11.93
CA ILE A 141 -6.51 5.72 -10.89
C ILE A 141 -6.20 4.33 -11.40
N VAL A 142 -5.25 3.66 -10.74
CA VAL A 142 -4.88 2.28 -11.03
C VAL A 142 -5.46 1.39 -9.95
N SER A 143 -6.25 0.39 -10.36
CA SER A 143 -6.84 -0.61 -9.46
C SER A 143 -6.13 -1.95 -9.62
N LEU A 144 -5.85 -2.61 -8.50
CA LEU A 144 -5.24 -3.93 -8.42
C LEU A 144 -6.21 -4.87 -7.72
N TYR A 145 -6.47 -6.02 -8.31
CA TYR A 145 -7.35 -7.05 -7.76
C TYR A 145 -6.52 -8.29 -7.48
N PRO A 146 -6.36 -8.73 -6.22
CA PRO A 146 -5.54 -9.90 -5.91
C PRO A 146 -6.13 -11.16 -6.54
N GLU A 147 -5.27 -11.99 -7.12
CA GLU A 147 -5.64 -13.31 -7.65
C GLU A 147 -5.83 -14.32 -6.52
N ASP A 148 -5.03 -14.18 -5.45
CA ASP A 148 -5.20 -14.99 -4.25
C ASP A 148 -6.46 -14.56 -3.49
N LYS A 149 -7.38 -15.51 -3.37
CA LYS A 149 -8.63 -15.29 -2.61
C LYS A 149 -8.43 -15.34 -1.10
N ALA A 150 -7.24 -15.71 -0.62
CA ALA A 150 -6.91 -15.69 0.80
C ALA A 150 -6.57 -14.28 1.31
N GLU A 151 -6.21 -13.33 0.41
CA GLU A 151 -5.98 -11.93 0.79
C GLU A 151 -7.19 -11.33 1.52
N ASP A 152 -6.95 -10.51 2.53
CA ASP A 152 -8.01 -9.90 3.36
C ASP A 152 -8.75 -8.76 2.64
N PHE A 153 -8.25 -8.31 1.50
CA PHE A 153 -8.86 -7.28 0.66
C PHE A 153 -9.23 -7.84 -0.72
N HIS A 154 -10.14 -7.16 -1.39
CA HIS A 154 -10.57 -7.53 -2.75
C HIS A 154 -10.11 -6.52 -3.81
N ARG A 155 -9.65 -5.34 -3.41
CA ARG A 155 -9.13 -4.31 -4.30
C ARG A 155 -8.18 -3.37 -3.55
N LEU A 156 -7.11 -3.00 -4.22
CA LEU A 156 -6.25 -1.88 -3.86
C LEU A 156 -6.33 -0.85 -4.99
N SER A 157 -6.37 0.44 -4.68
CA SER A 157 -6.45 1.52 -5.65
C SER A 157 -5.40 2.57 -5.36
N LEU A 158 -4.68 3.02 -6.39
CA LEU A 158 -3.72 4.11 -6.31
C LEU A 158 -4.19 5.28 -7.16
N LYS A 159 -4.24 6.49 -6.59
CA LYS A 159 -4.33 7.74 -7.34
C LYS A 159 -2.95 8.30 -7.58
N ILE A 160 -2.62 8.60 -8.83
CA ILE A 160 -1.30 9.06 -9.27
C ILE A 160 -1.45 10.40 -9.99
N ASP A 161 -0.67 11.40 -9.58
CA ASP A 161 -0.55 12.68 -10.28
C ASP A 161 0.26 12.48 -11.57
N LEU A 162 -0.36 12.69 -12.73
CA LEU A 162 0.29 12.47 -14.04
C LEU A 162 1.38 13.50 -14.38
N SER A 163 1.46 14.60 -13.63
CA SER A 163 2.49 15.63 -13.88
C SER A 163 3.86 15.24 -13.35
N ASN A 164 3.92 14.40 -12.31
CA ASN A 164 5.15 14.03 -11.62
C ASN A 164 5.19 12.57 -11.16
N TYR A 165 4.14 11.81 -11.44
CA TYR A 165 3.95 10.41 -11.04
C TYR A 165 3.97 10.16 -9.52
N CYS A 166 3.81 11.22 -8.70
CA CYS A 166 3.67 11.06 -7.26
C CYS A 166 2.32 10.43 -6.93
N PRO A 167 2.26 9.46 -6.00
CA PRO A 167 1.00 8.96 -5.49
C PRO A 167 0.34 10.05 -4.63
N LEU A 168 -0.97 10.19 -4.79
CA LEU A 168 -1.80 11.10 -4.01
C LEU A 168 -2.61 10.38 -2.95
N GLN A 169 -3.01 9.14 -3.24
CA GLN A 169 -3.85 8.35 -2.35
C GLN A 169 -3.66 6.86 -2.62
N ILE A 170 -3.68 6.07 -1.56
CA ILE A 170 -3.74 4.60 -1.59
C ILE A 170 -5.00 4.20 -0.85
N THR A 171 -5.85 3.35 -1.44
CA THR A 171 -7.07 2.87 -0.81
C THR A 171 -7.14 1.35 -0.89
N THR A 172 -7.29 0.70 0.24
CA THR A 172 -7.47 -0.76 0.34
C THR A 172 -8.93 -1.05 0.74
N TYR A 173 -9.60 -1.87 -0.04
CA TYR A 173 -10.99 -2.28 0.18
C TYR A 173 -11.02 -3.69 0.76
N GLY A 174 -11.22 -3.79 2.05
CA GLY A 174 -11.25 -5.05 2.79
C GLY A 174 -12.51 -5.88 2.52
N LYS A 175 -12.37 -7.20 2.57
CA LYS A 175 -13.50 -8.15 2.48
C LYS A 175 -14.43 -8.09 3.67
N ASN A 176 -13.95 -7.59 4.79
CA ASN A 176 -14.70 -7.36 6.03
C ASN A 176 -15.54 -6.07 6.00
N GLY A 177 -15.59 -5.35 4.87
CA GLY A 177 -16.31 -4.09 4.73
C GLY A 177 -15.53 -2.86 5.22
N MET A 178 -14.29 -3.01 5.68
CA MET A 178 -13.43 -1.88 6.03
C MET A 178 -12.76 -1.31 4.78
N THR A 179 -12.69 0.01 4.72
CA THR A 179 -11.92 0.74 3.70
C THR A 179 -10.84 1.53 4.40
N ASN A 180 -9.57 1.23 4.07
CA ASN A 180 -8.42 1.96 4.58
C ASN A 180 -7.93 2.91 3.49
N THR A 181 -7.83 4.19 3.80
CA THR A 181 -7.36 5.23 2.87
C THR A 181 -6.16 5.95 3.46
N ILE A 182 -5.09 6.03 2.69
CA ILE A 182 -3.90 6.82 3.00
C ILE A 182 -3.84 7.96 1.98
N ASP A 183 -4.17 9.18 2.40
CA ASP A 183 -3.95 10.39 1.62
C ASP A 183 -2.51 10.87 1.83
N ILE A 184 -1.79 11.09 0.75
CA ILE A 184 -0.42 11.62 0.78
C ILE A 184 -0.51 13.13 0.62
N LEU A 185 -0.41 13.84 1.75
CA LEU A 185 -0.57 15.30 1.81
C LEU A 185 0.68 16.03 1.32
N LYS A 186 1.84 15.45 1.61
CA LYS A 186 3.15 15.97 1.19
C LYS A 186 4.13 14.82 1.03
N ILE A 187 5.01 14.92 0.06
CA ILE A 187 6.09 13.97 -0.17
C ILE A 187 7.38 14.71 -0.53
N ASP A 188 8.50 14.24 0.02
CA ASP A 188 9.86 14.65 -0.31
C ASP A 188 10.75 13.40 -0.42
N THR A 189 11.22 13.12 -1.63
CA THR A 189 12.01 11.91 -1.95
C THR A 189 13.53 12.15 -1.90
N ASN A 190 13.99 13.33 -1.49
CA ASN A 190 15.42 13.69 -1.44
C ASN A 190 15.90 13.96 -0.03
N LYS A 191 15.40 13.21 0.96
CA LYS A 191 15.78 13.38 2.36
C LYS A 191 17.02 12.60 2.73
N ASN A 192 17.92 13.28 3.43
CA ASN A 192 19.06 12.67 4.10
C ASN A 192 18.74 12.52 5.59
N PHE A 193 18.38 11.31 6.00
CA PHE A 193 18.18 11.01 7.42
C PHE A 193 19.49 10.55 8.06
N SER A 194 19.76 11.05 9.26
CA SER A 194 20.79 10.46 10.13
C SER A 194 20.33 9.06 10.60
N GLU A 195 21.27 8.20 10.95
CA GLU A 195 20.95 6.87 11.52
C GLU A 195 20.03 6.98 12.74
N LYS A 196 20.21 7.99 13.58
CA LYS A 196 19.41 8.22 14.80
C LYS A 196 17.94 8.52 14.52
N GLU A 197 17.59 8.98 13.32
CA GLU A 197 16.20 9.28 12.94
C GLU A 197 15.44 8.03 12.54
N LEU A 198 16.13 6.94 12.18
CA LEU A 198 15.55 5.69 11.68
C LEU A 198 15.75 4.53 12.68
N ILE A 199 16.36 4.75 13.83
CA ILE A 199 16.55 3.75 14.87
C ILE A 199 15.68 4.10 16.08
N PHE A 200 15.01 3.09 16.64
CA PHE A 200 14.23 3.26 17.85
C PHE A 200 15.15 3.38 19.07
N ASP A 201 15.05 4.48 19.79
CA ASP A 201 15.86 4.71 21.00
C ASP A 201 15.05 4.45 22.27
N LEU A 202 15.19 3.23 22.82
CA LEU A 202 14.52 2.79 24.06
C LEU A 202 14.83 3.73 25.24
N LYS A 203 15.98 4.42 25.26
CA LYS A 203 16.36 5.33 26.36
C LYS A 203 15.45 6.56 26.46
N LYS A 204 14.73 6.89 25.38
CA LYS A 204 13.73 7.97 25.40
C LYS A 204 12.46 7.59 26.18
N TYR A 205 12.29 6.31 26.48
CA TYR A 205 11.06 5.76 27.10
C TYR A 205 11.39 4.97 28.38
N PRO A 206 12.07 5.56 29.37
CA PRO A 206 12.61 4.81 30.53
C PRO A 206 11.54 4.24 31.46
N LYS A 207 10.28 4.64 31.30
CA LYS A 207 9.15 4.19 32.10
C LYS A 207 8.16 3.35 31.32
N ALA A 208 8.42 3.08 30.04
CA ALA A 208 7.53 2.26 29.22
C ALA A 208 7.65 0.78 29.63
N GLN A 209 6.52 0.10 29.64
CA GLN A 209 6.49 -1.36 29.71
C GLN A 209 7.00 -1.92 28.40
N ILE A 210 7.95 -2.85 28.44
CA ILE A 210 8.48 -3.52 27.25
C ILE A 210 7.89 -4.91 27.16
N ILE A 211 7.26 -5.20 26.01
CA ILE A 211 6.76 -6.52 25.61
C ILE A 211 7.62 -6.99 24.44
N ASP A 212 8.53 -7.93 24.72
CA ASP A 212 9.43 -8.51 23.71
C ASP A 212 8.89 -9.87 23.29
N ILE A 213 8.48 -9.99 22.02
CA ILE A 213 7.89 -11.20 21.42
C ILE A 213 8.73 -11.76 20.27
N ARG A 214 10.00 -11.42 20.22
CA ARG A 214 10.94 -11.92 19.20
C ARG A 214 11.29 -13.37 19.39
#